data_56ed1a24f723bf22272238f61b1fd660
#
_entry.id   56ed1a24f723bf22272238f61b1fd660
#
_cell.length_a   1.000
_cell.length_b   1.000
_cell.length_c   1.000
_cell.angle_alpha   90.00
_cell.angle_beta   90.00
_cell.angle_gamma   90.00
#
_symmetry.space_group_name_H-M   'P 1'
#
loop_
_entity.id
_entity.type
_entity.pdbx_description
1 polymer ?
#
loop_
_entity_poly.entity_id
_entity_poly.type
_entity_poly.pdbx_seq_one_letter_code
_entity_poly.pdbx_strand_id
1 'polypeptide(L)'
;MKLSKENGAERIDGMKLPRVRLYHWRAEEAGALIAKLRAAGYEVVHKPEARASTREIKESGAVAVVIDLSRMPSHGKYVGAWLRGSKSTRHIPLVFVGGEAEKVAAIKKQMPDAVYASVAGIGSALKKAIRNPPREPIVPRQMMESAPGRTAAQKMGIREGSLVGLIDPPTDYVKVMGELPEGVVMEEDSRRVCPMVRARYGRV
;
A
#
# COMPACT_ATOMS: atom_id res chain seq x y z
N MET A 1 -7.23 -34.91 -0.82
CA MET A 1 -7.49 -33.74 0.06
C MET A 1 -8.60 -32.94 -0.59
N LYS A 2 -9.82 -32.97 -0.07
CA LYS A 2 -10.98 -32.26 -0.65
C LYS A 2 -11.10 -30.87 0.00
N LEU A 3 -11.08 -29.83 -0.82
CA LEU A 3 -11.41 -28.45 -0.43
C LEU A 3 -12.92 -28.29 -0.52
N SER A 4 -13.58 -27.90 0.55
CA SER A 4 -14.99 -27.51 0.56
C SER A 4 -15.12 -26.03 0.95
N LYS A 5 -16.07 -25.36 0.33
CA LYS A 5 -16.44 -23.98 0.68
C LYS A 5 -17.80 -23.99 1.38
N GLU A 6 -17.80 -23.65 2.64
CA GLU A 6 -19.02 -23.34 3.38
C GLU A 6 -18.90 -21.94 3.99
N ASN A 7 -19.92 -21.12 3.81
CA ASN A 7 -19.99 -19.74 4.34
C ASN A 7 -18.80 -18.83 4.00
N GLY A 8 -18.24 -18.98 2.77
CA GLY A 8 -17.16 -18.10 2.28
C GLY A 8 -15.77 -18.38 2.84
N ALA A 9 -15.56 -19.40 3.67
CA ALA A 9 -14.26 -19.80 4.20
C ALA A 9 -13.81 -21.16 3.62
N GLU A 10 -12.55 -21.23 3.16
CA GLU A 10 -11.95 -22.49 2.72
C GLU A 10 -11.64 -23.37 3.94
N ARG A 11 -11.98 -24.66 3.89
CA ARG A 11 -11.76 -25.65 4.96
C ARG A 11 -11.01 -26.87 4.44
N ILE A 12 -10.12 -27.42 5.27
CA ILE A 12 -9.56 -28.76 5.07
C ILE A 12 -9.94 -29.58 6.30
N ASP A 13 -10.58 -30.74 6.07
CA ASP A 13 -11.01 -31.67 7.13
C ASP A 13 -11.78 -30.98 8.28
N GLY A 14 -12.70 -30.06 7.95
CA GLY A 14 -13.53 -29.37 8.94
C GLY A 14 -12.85 -28.19 9.67
N MET A 15 -11.55 -27.99 9.55
CA MET A 15 -10.82 -26.88 10.17
C MET A 15 -10.77 -25.66 9.24
N LYS A 16 -11.10 -24.48 9.77
CA LYS A 16 -10.99 -23.21 9.05
C LYS A 16 -9.53 -22.89 8.78
N LEU A 17 -9.20 -22.67 7.50
CA LEU A 17 -7.83 -22.30 7.12
C LEU A 17 -7.47 -20.89 7.62
N PRO A 18 -6.21 -20.69 8.06
CA PRO A 18 -5.73 -19.37 8.39
C PRO A 18 -5.74 -18.48 7.14
N ARG A 19 -6.31 -17.29 7.27
CA ARG A 19 -6.51 -16.36 6.16
C ARG A 19 -5.31 -15.47 5.97
N VAL A 20 -4.85 -15.30 4.73
CA VAL A 20 -3.84 -14.32 4.36
C VAL A 20 -4.38 -13.32 3.35
N ARG A 21 -4.01 -12.05 3.50
CA ARG A 21 -4.30 -11.01 2.52
C ARG A 21 -3.15 -10.93 1.54
N LEU A 22 -3.47 -11.00 0.23
CA LEU A 22 -2.49 -10.82 -0.84
C LEU A 22 -2.69 -9.47 -1.53
N TYR A 23 -1.62 -8.70 -1.65
CA TYR A 23 -1.49 -7.55 -2.53
C TYR A 23 -0.65 -7.94 -3.74
N HIS A 24 -1.30 -8.02 -4.89
CA HIS A 24 -0.69 -8.25 -6.20
C HIS A 24 -1.37 -7.34 -7.21
N TRP A 25 -0.60 -6.57 -7.96
CA TRP A 25 -1.09 -5.47 -8.77
C TRP A 25 -1.79 -5.90 -10.06
N ARG A 26 -1.54 -7.13 -10.52
CA ARG A 26 -2.17 -7.72 -11.68
C ARG A 26 -2.88 -9.01 -11.31
N ALA A 27 -4.20 -9.02 -11.49
CA ALA A 27 -5.02 -10.17 -11.13
C ALA A 27 -4.66 -11.41 -11.95
N GLU A 28 -4.37 -11.22 -13.23
CA GLU A 28 -4.01 -12.26 -14.18
C GLU A 28 -2.68 -12.96 -13.84
N GLU A 29 -1.74 -12.24 -13.21
CA GLU A 29 -0.43 -12.78 -12.82
C GLU A 29 -0.42 -13.36 -11.38
N ALA A 30 -1.43 -13.03 -10.56
CA ALA A 30 -1.50 -13.48 -9.18
C ALA A 30 -1.75 -14.98 -9.01
N GLY A 31 -2.25 -15.66 -10.06
CA GLY A 31 -2.70 -17.07 -9.99
C GLY A 31 -1.66 -18.03 -9.45
N ALA A 32 -0.42 -17.93 -9.93
CA ALA A 32 0.68 -18.81 -9.48
C ALA A 32 1.02 -18.63 -7.99
N LEU A 33 1.02 -17.38 -7.51
CA LEU A 33 1.28 -17.06 -6.11
C LEU A 33 0.12 -17.50 -5.22
N ILE A 34 -1.13 -17.26 -5.65
CA ILE A 34 -2.34 -17.73 -4.97
C ILE A 34 -2.32 -19.26 -4.83
N ALA A 35 -2.00 -20.00 -5.91
CA ALA A 35 -1.91 -21.45 -5.87
C ALA A 35 -0.88 -21.96 -4.85
N LYS A 36 0.30 -21.32 -4.79
CA LYS A 36 1.34 -21.66 -3.80
C LYS A 36 0.91 -21.37 -2.36
N LEU A 37 0.23 -20.26 -2.12
CA LEU A 37 -0.27 -19.92 -0.79
C LEU A 37 -1.36 -20.90 -0.34
N ARG A 38 -2.26 -21.30 -1.24
CA ARG A 38 -3.29 -22.32 -0.97
C ARG A 38 -2.66 -23.69 -0.72
N ALA A 39 -1.69 -24.08 -1.53
CA ALA A 39 -0.93 -25.33 -1.32
C ALA A 39 -0.19 -25.35 0.02
N ALA A 40 0.21 -24.19 0.54
CA ALA A 40 0.81 -24.04 1.86
C ALA A 40 -0.20 -24.05 3.02
N GLY A 41 -1.52 -24.21 2.73
CA GLY A 41 -2.59 -24.35 3.71
C GLY A 41 -3.24 -23.05 4.15
N TYR A 42 -3.25 -22.02 3.30
CA TYR A 42 -3.85 -20.72 3.61
C TYR A 42 -5.09 -20.44 2.75
N GLU A 43 -6.09 -19.82 3.34
CA GLU A 43 -7.15 -19.13 2.60
C GLU A 43 -6.60 -17.78 2.11
N VAL A 44 -6.72 -17.51 0.79
CA VAL A 44 -6.14 -16.32 0.18
C VAL A 44 -7.24 -15.34 -0.21
N VAL A 45 -7.19 -14.13 0.38
CA VAL A 45 -8.02 -12.99 -0.01
C VAL A 45 -7.19 -12.07 -0.88
N HIS A 46 -7.48 -12.05 -2.18
CA HIS A 46 -6.86 -11.17 -3.17
C HIS A 46 -7.93 -10.25 -3.76
N LYS A 47 -7.70 -8.94 -3.69
CA LYS A 47 -8.52 -7.91 -4.34
C LYS A 47 -7.56 -6.96 -5.07
N PRO A 48 -7.48 -7.02 -6.40
CA PRO A 48 -6.48 -6.27 -7.16
C PRO A 48 -6.65 -4.76 -7.07
N GLU A 49 -7.87 -4.26 -6.93
CA GLU A 49 -8.20 -2.83 -6.94
C GLU A 49 -8.33 -2.22 -5.52
N ALA A 50 -8.05 -2.99 -4.51
CA ALA A 50 -8.47 -2.60 -3.18
C ALA A 50 -7.52 -1.60 -2.53
N ARG A 51 -7.92 -0.37 -2.48
CA ARG A 51 -7.72 0.47 -1.30
C ARG A 51 -8.54 -0.13 -0.14
N ALA A 52 -8.15 -1.32 0.34
CA ALA A 52 -8.77 -1.86 1.54
C ALA A 52 -8.49 -0.89 2.68
N SER A 53 -9.52 -0.52 3.43
CA SER A 53 -9.30 0.24 4.66
C SER A 53 -8.56 -0.64 5.67
N THR A 54 -7.77 -0.04 6.57
CA THR A 54 -7.12 -0.79 7.66
C THR A 54 -8.15 -1.52 8.53
N ARG A 55 -9.36 -0.97 8.63
CA ARG A 55 -10.51 -1.60 9.29
C ARG A 55 -10.93 -2.90 8.59
N GLU A 56 -11.07 -2.87 7.25
CA GLU A 56 -11.42 -4.08 6.47
C GLU A 56 -10.36 -5.18 6.64
N ILE A 57 -9.08 -4.81 6.66
CA ILE A 57 -8.00 -5.78 6.85
C ILE A 57 -8.06 -6.40 8.25
N LYS A 58 -8.28 -5.61 9.29
CA LYS A 58 -8.45 -6.09 10.66
C LYS A 58 -9.68 -7.01 10.76
N GLU A 59 -10.83 -6.59 10.24
CA GLU A 59 -12.08 -7.35 10.29
C GLU A 59 -12.01 -8.64 9.46
N SER A 60 -11.16 -8.70 8.43
CA SER A 60 -10.96 -9.93 7.64
C SER A 60 -10.36 -11.09 8.44
N GLY A 61 -9.78 -10.83 9.61
CA GLY A 61 -9.09 -11.84 10.42
C GLY A 61 -7.83 -12.40 9.74
N ALA A 62 -7.18 -11.63 8.88
CA ALA A 62 -5.95 -12.05 8.21
C ALA A 62 -4.82 -12.22 9.22
N VAL A 63 -4.21 -13.40 9.24
CA VAL A 63 -3.08 -13.74 10.13
C VAL A 63 -1.74 -13.20 9.60
N ALA A 64 -1.67 -12.83 8.32
CA ALA A 64 -0.53 -12.18 7.70
C ALA A 64 -0.96 -11.44 6.41
N VAL A 65 -0.14 -10.48 5.99
CA VAL A 65 -0.28 -9.79 4.70
C VAL A 65 0.92 -10.14 3.81
N VAL A 66 0.65 -10.62 2.60
CA VAL A 66 1.64 -10.89 1.56
C VAL A 66 1.59 -9.76 0.54
N ILE A 67 2.74 -9.19 0.20
CA ILE A 67 2.87 -8.07 -0.73
C ILE A 67 3.86 -8.45 -1.82
N ASP A 68 3.39 -8.53 -3.07
CA ASP A 68 4.25 -8.77 -4.22
C ASP A 68 4.99 -7.50 -4.63
N LEU A 69 6.31 -7.61 -4.84
CA LEU A 69 7.19 -6.52 -5.23
C LEU A 69 7.63 -6.60 -6.71
N SER A 70 7.21 -7.64 -7.45
CA SER A 70 7.75 -7.93 -8.78
C SER A 70 7.42 -6.83 -9.80
N ARG A 71 6.21 -6.26 -9.74
CA ARG A 71 5.75 -5.27 -10.72
C ARG A 71 5.82 -3.83 -10.23
N MET A 72 5.44 -3.59 -8.97
CA MET A 72 5.34 -2.25 -8.42
C MET A 72 5.94 -2.16 -7.01
N PRO A 73 7.29 -2.29 -6.88
CA PRO A 73 7.94 -2.30 -5.57
C PRO A 73 7.69 -1.04 -4.75
N SER A 74 7.58 0.13 -5.39
CA SER A 74 7.25 1.39 -4.71
C SER A 74 5.85 1.38 -4.09
N HIS A 75 4.87 0.81 -4.79
CA HIS A 75 3.52 0.61 -4.27
C HIS A 75 3.50 -0.41 -3.13
N GLY A 76 4.21 -1.52 -3.28
CA GLY A 76 4.37 -2.52 -2.22
C GLY A 76 4.97 -1.93 -0.95
N LYS A 77 6.02 -1.10 -1.10
CA LYS A 77 6.59 -0.33 0.00
C LYS A 77 5.55 0.59 0.66
N TYR A 78 4.77 1.32 -0.14
CA TYR A 78 3.72 2.20 0.37
C TYR A 78 2.66 1.45 1.17
N VAL A 79 2.16 0.32 0.66
CA VAL A 79 1.18 -0.53 1.37
C VAL A 79 1.76 -1.03 2.69
N GLY A 80 2.99 -1.51 2.71
CA GLY A 80 3.66 -1.96 3.94
C GLY A 80 3.79 -0.84 4.97
N ALA A 81 4.24 0.35 4.54
CA ALA A 81 4.38 1.52 5.41
C ALA A 81 3.02 1.99 5.96
N TRP A 82 1.98 2.00 5.14
CA TRP A 82 0.62 2.34 5.54
C TRP A 82 0.06 1.36 6.59
N LEU A 83 0.27 0.05 6.40
CA LEU A 83 -0.12 -0.96 7.38
C LEU A 83 0.62 -0.78 8.71
N ARG A 84 1.91 -0.48 8.69
CA ARG A 84 2.71 -0.19 9.88
C ARG A 84 2.30 1.10 10.57
N GLY A 85 1.87 2.12 9.82
CA GLY A 85 1.39 3.40 10.36
C GLY A 85 0.10 3.28 11.17
N SER A 86 -0.77 2.33 10.84
CA SER A 86 -2.06 2.16 11.51
C SER A 86 -1.96 1.32 12.77
N LYS A 87 -2.48 1.82 13.90
CA LYS A 87 -2.53 1.06 15.17
C LYS A 87 -3.27 -0.27 15.06
N SER A 88 -4.26 -0.36 14.17
CA SER A 88 -5.10 -1.55 14.01
C SER A 88 -4.44 -2.69 13.22
N THR A 89 -3.42 -2.40 12.41
CA THR A 89 -2.81 -3.37 11.49
C THR A 89 -1.29 -3.53 11.66
N ARG A 90 -0.63 -2.62 12.41
CA ARG A 90 0.84 -2.60 12.52
C ARG A 90 1.46 -3.90 13.02
N HIS A 91 0.74 -4.67 13.85
CA HIS A 91 1.21 -5.94 14.42
C HIS A 91 0.98 -7.14 13.49
N ILE A 92 0.21 -6.97 12.39
CA ILE A 92 0.01 -8.05 11.43
C ILE A 92 1.35 -8.33 10.73
N PRO A 93 1.82 -9.58 10.70
CA PRO A 93 3.02 -9.95 9.98
C PRO A 93 2.98 -9.56 8.51
N LEU A 94 4.05 -8.91 8.02
CA LEU A 94 4.22 -8.57 6.62
C LEU A 94 5.23 -9.49 5.96
N VAL A 95 4.87 -10.04 4.81
CA VAL A 95 5.76 -10.87 3.97
C VAL A 95 5.83 -10.25 2.59
N PHE A 96 7.00 -9.70 2.26
CA PHE A 96 7.30 -9.22 0.91
C PHE A 96 7.83 -10.36 0.06
N VAL A 97 7.34 -10.47 -1.17
CA VAL A 97 7.72 -11.55 -2.08
C VAL A 97 8.15 -11.02 -3.45
N GLY A 98 9.21 -11.60 -4.00
CA GLY A 98 9.75 -11.21 -5.31
C GLY A 98 10.41 -9.82 -5.30
N GLY A 99 10.53 -9.24 -6.51
CA GLY A 99 11.13 -7.93 -6.73
C GLY A 99 12.64 -7.97 -7.00
N GLU A 100 13.14 -6.87 -7.54
CA GLU A 100 14.57 -6.67 -7.83
C GLU A 100 15.36 -6.51 -6.52
N ALA A 101 16.52 -7.15 -6.44
CA ALA A 101 17.32 -7.23 -5.22
C ALA A 101 17.65 -5.86 -4.61
N GLU A 102 18.00 -4.88 -5.43
CA GLU A 102 18.33 -3.51 -4.99
C GLU A 102 17.11 -2.81 -4.37
N LYS A 103 15.96 -2.90 -5.03
CA LYS A 103 14.70 -2.31 -4.55
C LYS A 103 14.22 -2.99 -3.27
N VAL A 104 14.34 -4.31 -3.20
CA VAL A 104 14.03 -5.09 -2.00
C VAL A 104 14.94 -4.70 -0.83
N ALA A 105 16.25 -4.52 -1.08
CA ALA A 105 17.21 -4.07 -0.05
C ALA A 105 16.85 -2.68 0.50
N ALA A 106 16.43 -1.75 -0.37
CA ALA A 106 15.98 -0.42 0.05
C ALA A 106 14.70 -0.46 0.91
N ILE A 107 13.77 -1.36 0.60
CA ILE A 107 12.54 -1.58 1.39
C ILE A 107 12.89 -2.21 2.73
N LYS A 108 13.80 -3.19 2.74
CA LYS A 108 14.24 -3.89 3.94
C LYS A 108 14.91 -2.96 4.96
N LYS A 109 15.65 -1.94 4.51
CA LYS A 109 16.21 -0.90 5.39
C LYS A 109 15.13 -0.12 6.15
N GLN A 110 13.94 0.03 5.58
CA GLN A 110 12.84 0.79 6.19
C GLN A 110 11.89 -0.09 7.03
N MET A 111 11.78 -1.37 6.69
CA MET A 111 10.93 -2.34 7.37
C MET A 111 11.71 -3.62 7.66
N PRO A 112 12.77 -3.57 8.49
CA PRO A 112 13.63 -4.73 8.79
C PRO A 112 12.90 -5.81 9.58
N ASP A 113 11.80 -5.49 10.24
CA ASP A 113 10.93 -6.40 10.99
C ASP A 113 9.96 -7.20 10.10
N ALA A 114 9.90 -6.90 8.80
CA ALA A 114 9.13 -7.69 7.83
C ALA A 114 9.94 -8.89 7.33
N VAL A 115 9.24 -9.93 6.86
CA VAL A 115 9.87 -11.09 6.23
C VAL A 115 9.96 -10.89 4.72
N TYR A 116 11.09 -11.26 4.13
CA TYR A 116 11.36 -11.17 2.69
C TYR A 116 11.63 -12.55 2.13
N ALA A 117 10.97 -12.91 1.03
CA ALA A 117 11.05 -14.24 0.47
C ALA A 117 11.01 -14.26 -1.06
N SER A 118 11.54 -15.31 -1.66
CA SER A 118 11.24 -15.67 -3.05
C SER A 118 9.85 -16.31 -3.15
N VAL A 119 9.28 -16.34 -4.36
CA VAL A 119 8.02 -17.03 -4.63
C VAL A 119 8.10 -18.53 -4.26
N ALA A 120 9.28 -19.15 -4.41
CA ALA A 120 9.48 -20.55 -4.03
C ALA A 120 9.42 -20.78 -2.52
N GLY A 121 9.98 -19.84 -1.73
CA GLY A 121 10.09 -19.94 -0.27
C GLY A 121 8.89 -19.38 0.51
N ILE A 122 7.81 -18.94 -0.16
CA ILE A 122 6.73 -18.20 0.48
C ILE A 122 6.04 -18.96 1.63
N GLY A 123 5.84 -20.27 1.49
CA GLY A 123 5.17 -21.08 2.52
C GLY A 123 5.95 -21.12 3.84
N SER A 124 7.28 -21.33 3.79
CA SER A 124 8.14 -21.31 4.98
C SER A 124 8.27 -19.91 5.57
N ALA A 125 8.35 -18.89 4.72
CA ALA A 125 8.41 -17.50 5.12
C ALA A 125 7.14 -17.06 5.88
N LEU A 126 5.97 -17.44 5.39
CA LEU A 126 4.69 -17.20 6.07
C LEU A 126 4.61 -17.89 7.43
N LYS A 127 4.98 -19.18 7.50
CA LYS A 127 5.02 -19.91 8.77
C LYS A 127 5.92 -19.21 9.79
N LYS A 128 7.10 -18.75 9.35
CA LYS A 128 8.04 -18.00 10.20
C LYS A 128 7.42 -16.67 10.66
N ALA A 129 6.83 -15.90 9.74
CA ALA A 129 6.24 -14.61 10.04
C ALA A 129 5.08 -14.73 11.06
N ILE A 130 4.20 -15.71 10.87
CA ILE A 130 3.03 -15.94 11.74
C ILE A 130 3.46 -16.43 13.13
N ARG A 131 4.50 -17.25 13.23
CA ARG A 131 5.02 -17.73 14.53
C ARG A 131 5.73 -16.62 15.31
N ASN A 132 6.31 -15.65 14.61
CA ASN A 132 7.07 -14.55 15.20
C ASN A 132 6.51 -13.20 14.74
N PRO A 133 5.29 -12.83 15.17
CA PRO A 133 4.72 -11.53 14.83
C PRO A 133 5.55 -10.41 15.46
N PRO A 134 5.66 -9.25 14.81
CA PRO A 134 6.43 -8.14 15.36
C PRO A 134 5.80 -7.64 16.67
N ARG A 135 6.58 -7.67 17.75
CA ARG A 135 6.16 -7.15 19.07
C ARG A 135 6.19 -5.63 19.08
N GLU A 136 7.25 -5.04 18.56
CA GLU A 136 7.44 -3.61 18.38
C GLU A 136 7.62 -3.30 16.90
N PRO A 137 6.50 -3.11 16.15
CA PRO A 137 6.57 -2.89 14.72
C PRO A 137 7.27 -1.58 14.40
N ILE A 138 8.24 -1.63 13.49
CA ILE A 138 8.90 -0.42 12.99
C ILE A 138 7.95 0.30 12.04
N VAL A 139 7.61 1.54 12.40
CA VAL A 139 6.79 2.43 11.55
C VAL A 139 7.73 3.24 10.68
N PRO A 140 7.79 2.98 9.36
CA PRO A 140 8.62 3.77 8.47
C PRO A 140 8.14 5.22 8.45
N ARG A 141 9.06 6.17 8.35
CA ARG A 141 8.68 7.56 8.07
C ARG A 141 7.86 7.61 6.79
N GLN A 142 6.71 8.26 6.84
CA GLN A 142 5.87 8.39 5.64
C GLN A 142 6.64 9.14 4.56
N MET A 143 6.39 8.80 3.28
CA MET A 143 7.09 9.43 2.14
C MET A 143 6.93 10.97 2.12
N MET A 144 5.84 11.50 2.69
CA MET A 144 5.62 12.93 2.85
C MET A 144 6.55 13.57 3.91
N GLU A 145 7.01 12.79 4.91
CA GLU A 145 7.99 13.24 5.91
C GLU A 145 9.44 13.06 5.46
N SER A 146 9.67 12.26 4.39
CA SER A 146 11.03 11.91 3.95
C SER A 146 11.79 13.03 3.22
N ALA A 147 11.21 14.22 3.11
CA ALA A 147 11.91 15.42 2.65
C ALA A 147 11.83 16.50 3.74
N PRO A 148 12.61 16.37 4.83
CA PRO A 148 12.67 17.40 5.84
C PRO A 148 13.12 18.73 5.19
N GLY A 149 12.43 19.81 5.52
CA GLY A 149 12.73 21.15 4.99
C GLY A 149 12.03 21.51 3.67
N ARG A 150 11.27 20.62 3.04
CA ARG A 150 10.45 20.99 1.88
C ARG A 150 9.05 21.41 2.30
N THR A 151 8.58 22.57 1.79
CA THR A 151 7.19 23.03 1.95
C THR A 151 6.22 22.12 1.19
N ALA A 152 4.91 22.20 1.48
CA ALA A 152 3.90 21.46 0.73
C ALA A 152 3.93 21.86 -0.76
N ALA A 153 4.10 23.12 -1.06
CA ALA A 153 4.25 23.63 -2.42
C ALA A 153 5.40 22.95 -3.18
N GLN A 154 6.58 22.86 -2.56
CA GLN A 154 7.74 22.17 -3.15
C GLN A 154 7.51 20.66 -3.33
N LYS A 155 6.81 20.02 -2.41
CA LYS A 155 6.43 18.60 -2.50
C LYS A 155 5.45 18.33 -3.65
N MET A 156 4.57 19.28 -3.95
CA MET A 156 3.65 19.24 -5.08
C MET A 156 4.31 19.61 -6.43
N GLY A 157 5.58 19.97 -6.42
CA GLY A 157 6.32 20.33 -7.62
C GLY A 157 6.07 21.75 -8.11
N ILE A 158 5.48 22.60 -7.26
CA ILE A 158 5.30 24.03 -7.57
C ILE A 158 6.67 24.69 -7.57
N ARG A 159 7.00 25.33 -8.67
CA ARG A 159 8.28 26.01 -8.92
C ARG A 159 8.07 27.50 -9.01
N GLU A 160 9.17 28.24 -9.00
CA GLU A 160 9.18 29.65 -9.29
C GLU A 160 8.44 29.99 -10.59
N GLY A 161 7.61 31.04 -10.56
CA GLY A 161 6.79 31.45 -11.70
C GLY A 161 5.64 30.50 -12.07
N SER A 162 5.33 29.47 -11.28
CA SER A 162 4.23 28.55 -11.57
C SER A 162 2.87 29.24 -11.46
N LEU A 163 1.97 28.94 -12.43
CA LEU A 163 0.56 29.26 -12.33
C LEU A 163 -0.21 28.05 -11.80
N VAL A 164 -0.88 28.18 -10.66
CA VAL A 164 -1.56 27.10 -9.95
C VAL A 164 -3.04 27.37 -9.89
N GLY A 165 -3.83 26.51 -10.54
CA GLY A 165 -5.30 26.54 -10.44
C GLY A 165 -5.77 25.82 -9.19
N LEU A 166 -6.61 26.50 -8.40
CA LEU A 166 -7.24 25.94 -7.21
C LEU A 166 -8.64 25.47 -7.57
N ILE A 167 -8.95 24.22 -7.24
CA ILE A 167 -10.27 23.61 -7.42
C ILE A 167 -10.76 23.21 -6.04
N ASP A 168 -11.82 23.86 -5.58
CA ASP A 168 -12.45 23.63 -4.27
C ASP A 168 -11.41 23.58 -3.12
N PRO A 169 -10.58 24.62 -2.96
CA PRO A 169 -9.54 24.63 -1.95
C PRO A 169 -10.15 24.72 -0.54
N PRO A 170 -9.59 24.01 0.45
CA PRO A 170 -9.98 24.21 1.85
C PRO A 170 -9.62 25.63 2.29
N THR A 171 -10.37 26.18 3.25
CA THR A 171 -10.22 27.57 3.71
C THR A 171 -8.82 27.92 4.24
N ASP A 172 -8.06 26.91 4.69
CA ASP A 172 -6.72 27.05 5.26
C ASP A 172 -5.59 26.62 4.29
N TYR A 173 -5.89 26.50 3.01
CA TYR A 173 -4.93 25.99 2.01
C TYR A 173 -3.62 26.78 1.97
N VAL A 174 -3.66 28.10 2.16
CA VAL A 174 -2.46 28.95 2.17
C VAL A 174 -1.52 28.54 3.30
N LYS A 175 -2.07 28.27 4.49
CA LYS A 175 -1.30 27.81 5.66
C LYS A 175 -0.71 26.42 5.42
N VAL A 176 -1.46 25.54 4.78
CA VAL A 176 -1.02 24.17 4.46
C VAL A 176 0.10 24.17 3.41
N MET A 177 0.03 25.07 2.43
CA MET A 177 1.04 25.19 1.37
C MET A 177 2.39 25.67 1.90
N GLY A 178 2.38 26.49 2.96
CA GLY A 178 3.58 27.12 3.52
C GLY A 178 4.16 28.18 2.58
N GLU A 179 5.46 28.46 2.70
CA GLU A 179 6.14 29.41 1.81
C GLU A 179 6.08 28.95 0.35
N LEU A 180 5.57 29.82 -0.50
CA LEU A 180 5.53 29.60 -1.95
C LEU A 180 6.84 30.10 -2.59
N PRO A 181 7.31 29.43 -3.66
CA PRO A 181 8.39 29.95 -4.49
C PRO A 181 8.04 31.32 -5.09
N GLU A 182 9.05 32.09 -5.44
CA GLU A 182 8.88 33.42 -6.01
C GLU A 182 8.08 33.38 -7.32
N GLY A 183 7.22 34.38 -7.53
CA GLY A 183 6.44 34.52 -8.75
C GLY A 183 5.31 33.49 -8.93
N VAL A 184 5.00 32.68 -7.93
CA VAL A 184 3.86 31.75 -7.99
C VAL A 184 2.55 32.52 -7.92
N VAL A 185 1.68 32.30 -8.92
CA VAL A 185 0.32 32.88 -8.98
C VAL A 185 -0.66 31.77 -8.68
N MET A 186 -1.57 32.01 -7.72
CA MET A 186 -2.67 31.11 -7.39
C MET A 186 -3.98 31.67 -7.89
N GLU A 187 -4.73 30.93 -8.68
CA GLU A 187 -6.05 31.34 -9.20
C GLU A 187 -7.12 30.33 -8.78
N GLU A 188 -8.20 30.81 -8.20
CA GLU A 188 -9.37 29.98 -7.84
C GLU A 188 -10.21 29.59 -9.06
N ASP A 189 -10.13 30.33 -10.17
CA ASP A 189 -10.80 29.98 -11.43
C ASP A 189 -9.90 29.09 -12.30
N SER A 190 -9.98 27.77 -12.10
CA SER A 190 -9.22 26.78 -12.87
C SER A 190 -9.47 26.81 -14.38
N ARG A 191 -10.53 27.51 -14.85
CA ARG A 191 -10.86 27.63 -16.29
C ARG A 191 -9.83 28.45 -17.06
N ARG A 192 -9.10 29.33 -16.41
CA ARG A 192 -8.02 30.12 -17.01
C ARG A 192 -6.68 29.37 -17.04
N VAL A 193 -6.47 28.43 -16.12
CA VAL A 193 -5.19 27.77 -15.90
C VAL A 193 -5.00 26.54 -16.75
N CYS A 194 -6.07 25.78 -17.05
CA CYS A 194 -5.95 24.55 -17.82
C CYS A 194 -7.16 24.33 -18.76
N PRO A 195 -6.99 24.48 -20.08
CA PRO A 195 -8.05 24.22 -21.07
C PRO A 195 -8.61 22.79 -21.00
N MET A 196 -7.82 21.81 -20.57
CA MET A 196 -8.25 20.42 -20.43
C MET A 196 -9.23 20.19 -19.26
N VAL A 197 -9.20 21.02 -18.22
CA VAL A 197 -10.18 20.95 -17.12
C VAL A 197 -11.57 21.29 -17.63
N ARG A 198 -11.66 22.22 -18.59
CA ARG A 198 -12.92 22.62 -19.24
C ARG A 198 -13.61 21.47 -20.00
N ALA A 199 -12.84 20.55 -20.56
CA ALA A 199 -13.37 19.39 -21.30
C ALA A 199 -13.85 18.25 -20.39
N ARG A 200 -13.29 18.10 -19.18
CA ARG A 200 -13.58 16.98 -18.28
C ARG A 200 -14.70 17.22 -17.27
N TYR A 201 -14.93 18.47 -16.89
CA TYR A 201 -15.92 18.85 -15.86
C TYR A 201 -16.99 19.79 -16.41
N GLY A 202 -17.35 19.64 -17.69
CA GLY A 202 -18.30 20.48 -18.41
C GLY A 202 -19.42 21.03 -17.55
N ARG A 203 -19.54 22.36 -17.57
CA ARG A 203 -20.59 23.22 -16.99
C ARG A 203 -21.23 22.71 -15.69
N VAL A 204 -20.83 23.29 -14.58
CA VAL A 204 -21.73 23.49 -13.44
C VAL A 204 -22.55 24.74 -13.71
#